data_0d2ab83177ff9b5b5e86491aacc09b6f
#
_entry.id   0d2ab83177ff9b5b5e86491aacc09b6f
#
_cell.length_a   1.000
_cell.length_b   1.000
_cell.length_c   1.000
_cell.angle_alpha   90.00
_cell.angle_beta   90.00
_cell.angle_gamma   90.00
#
_symmetry.space_group_name_H-M   'P 1'
#
loop_
_entity.id
_entity.type
_entity.pdbx_description
1 polymer ?
#
loop_
_entity_poly.entity_id
_entity_poly.type
_entity_poly.pdbx_seq_one_letter_code
_entity_poly.pdbx_strand_id
1 'polypeptide(L)'
;VTYKVIPYVISDPDLVAHPERVIKELHRSGGSLDDLGVAPATKDGPSKITKSKAAQGVDAQAEPESYVVDSSRFPAGRIPDDIYDYPTSDDCEDQYDLASRDQGWIKNRYSYCQIHLLVMPAVRCGIFPPRCTTTGVFVSRNRLMGFGKVGGAEHASTSRWADFRLQVGVIRATGPFAESGADLTAEIECEGNYLDDDYPQTDENACFAGLNDEVEKSIGEWRRDGSAHLDLLSQASSPDAAMGEQIGTGVFHIEYDFDLPWYFQFIDTESPEGGMRFDSAWYLQSHKLGSVFDRAVPGMSYTKSDAAVGGVATHLEEARANPAATMPTQADKHLAGGSPGDPIHRLAQAKGDKQSFRYDENRRIVRNFCATKAMQDIKENLPADQGPYDCDEYPMASTYEGAGRHLFPGEPYGGAQYERHYSARWVNSEVNQEAGRRLGRWYDVDRLLDQDAFYIPIR
;
A
#
# COMPACT_ATOMS: atom_id res chain seq x y z
N VAL A 1 -37.18 29.97 3.87
CA VAL A 1 -37.00 28.48 3.91
C VAL A 1 -35.94 28.12 2.90
N THR A 2 -34.95 27.42 3.33
CA THR A 2 -33.84 26.94 2.48
C THR A 2 -33.83 25.41 2.49
N TYR A 3 -33.66 24.82 1.33
CA TYR A 3 -33.45 23.37 1.16
C TYR A 3 -31.98 23.12 0.85
N LYS A 4 -31.35 22.21 1.58
CA LYS A 4 -29.95 21.85 1.37
C LYS A 4 -29.69 20.38 1.70
N VAL A 5 -28.65 19.83 1.12
CA VAL A 5 -28.06 18.54 1.50
C VAL A 5 -26.81 18.81 2.33
N ILE A 6 -26.58 18.00 3.36
CA ILE A 6 -25.38 18.08 4.19
C ILE A 6 -24.63 16.76 4.00
N PRO A 7 -23.47 16.76 3.32
CA PRO A 7 -22.74 15.54 3.05
C PRO A 7 -21.94 15.06 4.27
N TYR A 8 -21.90 13.75 4.47
CA TYR A 8 -21.00 13.07 5.38
C TYR A 8 -20.41 11.86 4.66
N VAL A 9 -19.10 11.68 4.77
CA VAL A 9 -18.38 10.47 4.39
C VAL A 9 -17.67 9.93 5.63
N ILE A 10 -18.04 8.73 6.05
CA ILE A 10 -17.65 8.19 7.34
C ILE A 10 -16.80 6.94 7.12
N SER A 11 -15.55 6.99 7.60
CA SER A 11 -14.56 5.91 7.53
C SER A 11 -14.23 5.32 8.92
N ASP A 12 -15.14 5.43 9.87
CA ASP A 12 -14.99 4.83 11.20
C ASP A 12 -15.54 3.41 11.24
N PRO A 13 -14.74 2.39 11.63
CA PRO A 13 -15.17 0.99 11.61
C PRO A 13 -16.44 0.71 12.46
N ASP A 14 -16.58 1.35 13.63
CA ASP A 14 -17.76 1.15 14.50
C ASP A 14 -19.04 1.73 13.87
N LEU A 15 -18.95 2.90 13.22
CA LEU A 15 -20.09 3.51 12.53
C LEU A 15 -20.41 2.83 11.19
N VAL A 16 -19.39 2.37 10.46
CA VAL A 16 -19.56 1.62 9.20
C VAL A 16 -20.22 0.27 9.46
N ALA A 17 -19.90 -0.40 10.58
CA ALA A 17 -20.55 -1.65 10.99
C ALA A 17 -22.00 -1.43 11.49
N HIS A 18 -22.32 -0.24 11.99
CA HIS A 18 -23.61 0.07 12.63
C HIS A 18 -24.31 1.29 11.98
N PRO A 19 -24.64 1.25 10.68
CA PRO A 19 -25.26 2.38 10.00
C PRO A 19 -26.63 2.78 10.56
N GLU A 20 -27.31 1.89 11.26
CA GLU A 20 -28.58 2.17 11.94
C GLU A 20 -28.42 3.22 13.06
N ARG A 21 -27.24 3.32 13.70
CA ARG A 21 -26.93 4.36 14.69
C ARG A 21 -26.87 5.74 14.03
N VAL A 22 -26.24 5.81 12.86
CA VAL A 22 -26.14 7.03 12.05
C VAL A 22 -27.55 7.47 11.61
N ILE A 23 -28.35 6.57 11.07
CA ILE A 23 -29.73 6.84 10.64
C ILE A 23 -30.59 7.35 11.80
N LYS A 24 -30.50 6.70 12.97
CA LYS A 24 -31.22 7.09 14.17
C LYS A 24 -30.84 8.50 14.63
N GLU A 25 -29.55 8.81 14.60
CA GLU A 25 -29.06 10.13 15.00
C GLU A 25 -29.55 11.23 14.06
N LEU A 26 -29.48 11.02 12.75
CA LEU A 26 -30.01 11.99 11.76
C LEU A 26 -31.48 12.34 11.99
N HIS A 27 -32.31 11.34 12.32
CA HIS A 27 -33.73 11.57 12.62
C HIS A 27 -33.91 12.33 13.95
N ARG A 28 -33.08 12.07 14.96
CA ARG A 28 -33.14 12.72 16.26
C ARG A 28 -32.67 14.17 16.22
N SER A 29 -31.58 14.44 15.52
CA SER A 29 -30.90 15.74 15.48
C SER A 29 -31.44 16.71 14.42
N GLY A 30 -32.27 16.23 13.48
CA GLY A 30 -32.70 17.02 12.35
C GLY A 30 -31.64 17.16 11.26
N GLY A 31 -30.76 16.16 11.11
CA GLY A 31 -29.77 16.07 10.02
C GLY A 31 -28.30 16.29 10.44
N SER A 32 -28.02 16.43 11.76
CA SER A 32 -26.64 16.55 12.27
C SER A 32 -26.14 15.21 12.82
N LEU A 33 -24.81 14.99 12.76
CA LEU A 33 -24.09 13.88 13.40
C LEU A 33 -23.15 14.33 14.52
N ASP A 34 -23.28 15.56 15.00
CA ASP A 34 -22.40 16.15 16.04
C ASP A 34 -22.36 15.32 17.32
N ASP A 35 -23.49 14.72 17.74
CA ASP A 35 -23.54 13.87 18.93
C ASP A 35 -22.77 12.53 18.77
N LEU A 36 -22.58 12.09 17.54
CA LEU A 36 -21.66 11.00 17.21
C LEU A 36 -20.20 11.48 17.03
N GLY A 37 -19.98 12.79 17.08
CA GLY A 37 -18.67 13.41 16.89
C GLY A 37 -18.21 13.43 15.43
N VAL A 38 -19.15 13.38 14.49
CA VAL A 38 -18.89 13.40 13.05
C VAL A 38 -19.23 14.77 12.49
N ALA A 39 -18.24 15.47 11.96
CA ALA A 39 -18.44 16.72 11.25
C ALA A 39 -18.85 16.46 9.79
N PRO A 40 -19.62 17.36 9.14
CA PRO A 40 -19.86 17.26 7.71
C PRO A 40 -18.56 17.18 6.89
N ALA A 41 -18.61 16.53 5.74
CA ALA A 41 -17.54 16.59 4.76
C ALA A 41 -17.32 18.04 4.31
N THR A 42 -16.10 18.37 3.95
CA THR A 42 -15.71 19.69 3.48
C THR A 42 -15.07 19.57 2.11
N LYS A 43 -14.87 20.69 1.43
CA LYS A 43 -14.16 20.73 0.15
C LYS A 43 -12.72 20.18 0.23
N ASP A 44 -12.16 20.06 1.45
CA ASP A 44 -10.79 19.57 1.68
C ASP A 44 -10.78 18.11 2.18
N GLY A 45 -11.86 17.35 1.96
CA GLY A 45 -11.91 15.91 2.22
C GLY A 45 -13.08 15.40 3.08
N PRO A 46 -13.05 14.12 3.45
CA PRO A 46 -14.14 13.40 4.13
C PRO A 46 -14.42 13.92 5.54
N SER A 47 -15.46 13.37 6.15
CA SER A 47 -15.91 13.76 7.50
C SER A 47 -14.85 13.52 8.58
N LYS A 48 -14.58 14.55 9.39
CA LYS A 48 -13.67 14.41 10.55
C LYS A 48 -14.40 13.80 11.74
N ILE A 49 -13.84 12.78 12.36
CA ILE A 49 -14.41 12.03 13.47
C ILE A 49 -13.62 12.29 14.76
N THR A 50 -14.26 12.93 15.75
CA THR A 50 -13.61 13.34 17.01
C THR A 50 -13.89 12.42 18.20
N LYS A 51 -14.91 11.55 18.10
CA LYS A 51 -15.36 10.68 19.21
C LYS A 51 -15.20 9.18 18.91
N SER A 52 -14.50 8.82 17.83
CA SER A 52 -14.26 7.43 17.48
C SER A 52 -13.35 6.72 18.48
N LYS A 53 -13.63 5.45 18.76
CA LYS A 53 -12.70 4.57 19.48
C LYS A 53 -11.41 4.36 18.68
N ALA A 54 -11.50 4.36 17.35
CA ALA A 54 -10.34 4.29 16.47
C ALA A 54 -9.48 5.57 16.58
N ALA A 55 -10.09 6.76 16.65
CA ALA A 55 -9.37 8.02 16.86
C ALA A 55 -8.71 8.16 18.24
N GLN A 56 -9.20 7.42 19.26
CA GLN A 56 -8.60 7.39 20.59
C GLN A 56 -7.41 6.41 20.69
N GLY A 57 -7.24 5.52 19.72
CA GLY A 57 -6.18 4.52 19.66
C GLY A 57 -5.09 4.80 18.62
N VAL A 58 -5.13 5.93 17.92
CA VAL A 58 -4.03 6.36 17.05
C VAL A 58 -2.91 6.92 17.93
N ASP A 59 -2.19 6.01 18.59
CA ASP A 59 -0.88 6.32 19.14
C ASP A 59 0.00 6.77 17.97
N ALA A 60 0.78 7.84 18.19
CA ALA A 60 1.75 8.36 17.24
C ALA A 60 2.91 7.38 16.92
N GLN A 61 2.74 6.10 17.22
CA GLN A 61 3.65 4.97 17.04
C GLN A 61 2.96 3.72 16.45
N ALA A 62 1.79 3.86 15.80
CA ALA A 62 1.22 2.73 15.05
C ALA A 62 2.21 2.26 13.99
N GLU A 63 2.47 0.95 13.95
CA GLU A 63 3.30 0.37 12.89
C GLU A 63 2.70 0.68 11.50
N PRO A 64 3.53 0.94 10.49
CA PRO A 64 3.04 1.15 9.13
C PRO A 64 2.17 -0.02 8.66
N GLU A 65 1.18 0.26 7.83
CA GLU A 65 0.43 -0.80 7.18
C GLU A 65 1.38 -1.71 6.40
N SER A 66 1.12 -3.01 6.43
CA SER A 66 2.02 -3.99 5.87
C SER A 66 1.30 -5.29 5.52
N TYR A 67 1.90 -6.06 4.63
CA TYR A 67 1.47 -7.43 4.33
C TYR A 67 2.68 -8.35 4.22
N VAL A 68 2.47 -9.67 4.31
CA VAL A 68 3.53 -10.67 4.26
C VAL A 68 3.19 -11.77 3.28
N VAL A 69 4.11 -12.05 2.36
CA VAL A 69 4.04 -13.20 1.44
C VAL A 69 5.02 -14.28 1.92
N ASP A 70 4.62 -15.53 1.85
CA ASP A 70 5.52 -16.65 2.19
C ASP A 70 6.52 -16.90 1.05
N SER A 71 7.81 -17.05 1.39
CA SER A 71 8.88 -17.24 0.41
C SER A 71 8.75 -18.54 -0.41
N SER A 72 8.02 -19.54 0.09
CA SER A 72 7.75 -20.79 -0.64
C SER A 72 6.94 -20.56 -1.92
N ARG A 73 6.24 -19.44 -2.03
CA ARG A 73 5.51 -19.05 -3.25
C ARG A 73 6.43 -18.60 -4.40
N PHE A 74 7.73 -18.47 -4.14
CA PHE A 74 8.74 -18.08 -5.14
C PHE A 74 9.75 -19.22 -5.43
N PRO A 75 9.31 -20.44 -5.78
CA PRO A 75 10.20 -21.58 -5.96
C PRO A 75 11.08 -21.43 -7.19
N ALA A 76 12.07 -22.33 -7.34
CA ALA A 76 12.80 -22.48 -8.60
C ALA A 76 11.82 -22.85 -9.74
N GLY A 77 11.98 -22.27 -10.93
CA GLY A 77 11.10 -22.50 -12.08
C GLY A 77 10.10 -21.37 -12.32
N ARG A 78 8.96 -21.67 -12.95
CA ARG A 78 7.94 -20.67 -13.23
C ARG A 78 7.28 -20.19 -11.93
N ILE A 79 7.15 -18.88 -11.76
CA ILE A 79 6.35 -18.30 -10.69
C ILE A 79 4.87 -18.56 -11.02
N PRO A 80 4.06 -19.02 -10.07
CA PRO A 80 2.62 -19.17 -10.29
C PRO A 80 1.96 -17.85 -10.68
N ASP A 81 1.00 -17.89 -11.61
CA ASP A 81 0.30 -16.69 -12.07
C ASP A 81 -0.64 -16.13 -11.00
N ASP A 82 -1.00 -16.94 -9.99
CA ASP A 82 -1.90 -16.64 -8.88
C ASP A 82 -1.16 -16.28 -7.57
N ILE A 83 0.08 -15.81 -7.67
CA ILE A 83 0.90 -15.52 -6.49
C ILE A 83 0.30 -14.38 -5.65
N TYR A 84 -0.36 -13.44 -6.32
CA TYR A 84 -1.14 -12.39 -5.74
C TYR A 84 -2.58 -12.47 -6.24
N ASP A 85 -3.46 -12.93 -5.36
CA ASP A 85 -4.90 -12.87 -5.62
C ASP A 85 -5.40 -11.44 -5.39
N TYR A 86 -6.28 -11.01 -6.29
CA TYR A 86 -7.01 -9.77 -6.15
C TYR A 86 -8.01 -9.83 -5.00
N PRO A 87 -8.43 -8.70 -4.42
CA PRO A 87 -9.38 -8.70 -3.34
C PRO A 87 -10.75 -9.14 -3.86
N THR A 88 -11.41 -9.98 -3.09
CA THR A 88 -12.82 -10.31 -3.26
C THR A 88 -13.67 -9.44 -2.35
N SER A 89 -14.98 -9.46 -2.56
CA SER A 89 -15.92 -8.81 -1.64
C SER A 89 -15.84 -9.37 -0.23
N ASP A 90 -15.66 -10.68 -0.11
CA ASP A 90 -15.56 -11.35 1.19
C ASP A 90 -14.25 -10.99 1.90
N ASP A 91 -13.11 -10.92 1.18
CA ASP A 91 -11.86 -10.44 1.76
C ASP A 91 -12.00 -9.04 2.37
N CYS A 92 -12.69 -8.13 1.68
CA CYS A 92 -12.94 -6.78 2.18
C CYS A 92 -13.82 -6.78 3.43
N GLU A 93 -14.84 -7.63 3.48
CA GLU A 93 -15.72 -7.74 4.64
C GLU A 93 -15.01 -8.40 5.83
N ASP A 94 -14.18 -9.41 5.60
CA ASP A 94 -13.39 -10.08 6.65
C ASP A 94 -12.37 -9.11 7.28
N GLN A 95 -11.91 -8.12 6.52
CA GLN A 95 -10.97 -7.09 6.96
C GLN A 95 -11.64 -5.71 7.10
N TYR A 96 -12.96 -5.66 7.39
CA TYR A 96 -13.71 -4.41 7.40
C TYR A 96 -13.13 -3.36 8.37
N ASP A 97 -12.57 -3.77 9.50
CA ASP A 97 -11.93 -2.87 10.47
C ASP A 97 -10.75 -2.08 9.87
N LEU A 98 -9.98 -2.72 8.99
CA LEU A 98 -8.88 -2.08 8.26
C LEU A 98 -9.40 -1.32 7.04
N ALA A 99 -10.28 -1.94 6.26
CA ALA A 99 -10.86 -1.36 5.06
C ALA A 99 -11.70 -0.10 5.34
N SER A 100 -12.25 0.04 6.57
CA SER A 100 -13.04 1.21 6.96
C SER A 100 -12.22 2.34 7.60
N ARG A 101 -10.88 2.28 7.56
CA ARG A 101 -10.01 3.40 7.96
C ARG A 101 -9.76 4.32 6.78
N ASP A 102 -9.26 5.52 7.06
CA ASP A 102 -9.00 6.54 6.04
C ASP A 102 -8.08 6.06 4.91
N GLN A 103 -7.11 5.19 5.21
CA GLN A 103 -6.18 4.67 4.21
C GLN A 103 -6.69 3.45 3.44
N GLY A 104 -7.81 2.84 3.89
CA GLY A 104 -8.25 1.55 3.39
C GLY A 104 -7.33 0.40 3.82
N TRP A 105 -7.47 -0.78 3.21
CA TRP A 105 -6.69 -1.99 3.45
C TRP A 105 -5.97 -2.45 2.19
N ILE A 106 -4.68 -2.74 2.32
CA ILE A 106 -3.83 -3.29 1.26
C ILE A 106 -3.57 -4.78 1.57
N LYS A 107 -4.24 -5.68 0.85
CA LYS A 107 -4.04 -7.13 0.94
C LYS A 107 -2.65 -7.53 0.44
N ASN A 108 -2.21 -6.93 -0.65
CA ASN A 108 -0.89 -6.97 -1.25
C ASN A 108 -0.75 -5.77 -2.21
N ARG A 109 0.42 -5.54 -2.79
CA ARG A 109 0.66 -4.37 -3.67
C ARG A 109 -0.28 -4.24 -4.86
N TYR A 110 -0.98 -5.30 -5.26
CA TYR A 110 -1.94 -5.27 -6.38
C TYR A 110 -3.39 -5.23 -5.94
N SER A 111 -3.66 -5.19 -4.62
CA SER A 111 -4.98 -5.46 -4.07
C SER A 111 -5.32 -4.50 -2.95
N TYR A 112 -6.30 -3.64 -3.20
CA TYR A 112 -6.78 -2.59 -2.31
C TYR A 112 -8.26 -2.73 -2.01
N CYS A 113 -8.67 -2.39 -0.80
CA CYS A 113 -10.08 -2.27 -0.43
C CYS A 113 -10.31 -1.11 0.54
N GLN A 114 -11.37 -0.34 0.29
CA GLN A 114 -11.87 0.70 1.18
C GLN A 114 -13.37 0.56 1.35
N ILE A 115 -13.85 0.71 2.59
CA ILE A 115 -15.27 0.71 2.92
C ILE A 115 -15.60 2.00 3.68
N HIS A 116 -16.65 2.71 3.26
CA HIS A 116 -17.13 3.91 3.94
C HIS A 116 -18.65 4.06 3.83
N LEU A 117 -19.24 4.88 4.69
CA LEU A 117 -20.64 5.31 4.53
C LEU A 117 -20.66 6.65 3.82
N LEU A 118 -21.52 6.73 2.79
CA LEU A 118 -21.97 7.99 2.23
C LEU A 118 -23.34 8.31 2.82
N VAL A 119 -23.45 9.48 3.47
CA VAL A 119 -24.65 9.87 4.22
C VAL A 119 -25.05 11.29 3.83
N MET A 120 -26.23 11.42 3.27
CA MET A 120 -26.76 12.67 2.72
C MET A 120 -28.13 12.99 3.32
N PRO A 121 -28.24 13.69 4.46
CA PRO A 121 -29.50 14.25 4.92
C PRO A 121 -29.91 15.45 4.09
N ALA A 122 -31.10 15.39 3.50
CA ALA A 122 -31.78 16.54 2.94
C ALA A 122 -32.54 17.25 4.05
N VAL A 123 -32.32 18.55 4.21
CA VAL A 123 -32.90 19.33 5.28
C VAL A 123 -33.60 20.58 4.76
N ARG A 124 -34.69 20.92 5.44
CA ARG A 124 -35.41 22.16 5.29
C ARG A 124 -35.17 23.05 6.50
N CYS A 125 -34.53 24.20 6.30
CA CYS A 125 -34.21 25.14 7.36
C CYS A 125 -35.14 26.36 7.34
N GLY A 126 -35.76 26.65 8.48
CA GLY A 126 -36.54 27.86 8.72
C GLY A 126 -35.64 29.03 9.10
N ILE A 127 -36.13 30.25 8.88
CA ILE A 127 -35.42 31.49 9.24
C ILE A 127 -35.72 31.88 10.72
N PHE A 128 -37.00 31.67 11.13
CA PHE A 128 -37.45 31.95 12.50
C PHE A 128 -38.39 30.86 13.01
N PRO A 129 -38.08 30.13 14.10
CA PRO A 129 -36.73 30.02 14.70
C PRO A 129 -35.77 29.31 13.70
N PRO A 130 -34.46 29.54 13.78
CA PRO A 130 -33.48 28.88 12.92
C PRO A 130 -33.39 27.39 13.31
N ARG A 131 -34.26 26.57 12.74
CA ARG A 131 -34.28 25.10 12.95
C ARG A 131 -34.34 24.42 11.60
N CYS A 132 -33.53 23.37 11.46
CA CYS A 132 -33.59 22.47 10.34
C CYS A 132 -34.41 21.22 10.70
N THR A 133 -35.13 20.69 9.75
CA THR A 133 -35.84 19.42 9.85
C THR A 133 -35.43 18.55 8.67
N THR A 134 -35.14 17.28 8.94
CA THR A 134 -34.81 16.30 7.92
C THR A 134 -36.04 16.01 7.06
N THR A 135 -35.95 16.20 5.75
CA THR A 135 -36.98 15.93 4.77
C THR A 135 -36.77 14.61 4.04
N GLY A 136 -35.55 14.09 4.06
CA GLY A 136 -35.17 12.81 3.52
C GLY A 136 -33.72 12.49 3.87
N VAL A 137 -33.34 11.25 3.71
CA VAL A 137 -31.96 10.80 3.90
C VAL A 137 -31.58 9.81 2.81
N PHE A 138 -30.33 9.90 2.35
CA PHE A 138 -29.64 8.85 1.62
C PHE A 138 -28.53 8.29 2.52
N VAL A 139 -28.43 6.98 2.60
CA VAL A 139 -27.34 6.28 3.27
C VAL A 139 -26.96 5.08 2.43
N SER A 140 -25.69 5.01 2.05
CA SER A 140 -25.11 3.82 1.42
C SER A 140 -23.83 3.41 2.15
N ARG A 141 -23.54 2.12 2.11
CA ARG A 141 -22.26 1.55 2.47
C ARG A 141 -21.52 1.20 1.20
N ASN A 142 -20.49 1.96 0.91
CA ASN A 142 -19.75 1.87 -0.34
C ASN A 142 -18.47 1.08 -0.11
N ARG A 143 -18.11 0.25 -1.10
CA ARG A 143 -16.89 -0.53 -1.10
C ARG A 143 -16.16 -0.28 -2.41
N LEU A 144 -14.94 0.23 -2.33
CA LEU A 144 -14.03 0.42 -3.44
C LEU A 144 -12.95 -0.67 -3.40
N MET A 145 -12.89 -1.49 -4.43
CA MET A 145 -11.83 -2.48 -4.62
C MET A 145 -10.91 -2.03 -5.75
N GLY A 146 -9.61 -2.00 -5.50
CA GLY A 146 -8.60 -1.61 -6.47
C GLY A 146 -7.72 -2.79 -6.90
N PHE A 147 -7.35 -2.80 -8.18
CA PHE A 147 -6.65 -3.88 -8.88
C PHE A 147 -5.44 -3.30 -9.62
N GLY A 148 -4.26 -3.36 -9.00
CA GLY A 148 -3.00 -3.00 -9.65
C GLY A 148 -2.68 -3.96 -10.79
N LYS A 149 -2.00 -3.48 -11.82
CA LYS A 149 -1.71 -4.24 -13.04
C LYS A 149 -0.23 -4.26 -13.36
N VAL A 150 0.19 -5.29 -14.08
CA VAL A 150 1.52 -5.39 -14.67
C VAL A 150 1.41 -5.35 -16.19
N GLY A 151 2.37 -4.68 -16.85
CA GLY A 151 2.31 -4.38 -18.28
C GLY A 151 1.64 -3.05 -18.58
N GLY A 152 1.61 -2.67 -19.85
CA GLY A 152 0.93 -1.49 -20.36
C GLY A 152 -0.59 -1.68 -20.44
N ALA A 153 -1.34 -0.58 -20.54
CA ALA A 153 -2.75 -0.63 -20.88
C ALA A 153 -2.96 -1.28 -22.25
N GLU A 154 -4.10 -1.94 -22.44
CA GLU A 154 -4.41 -2.66 -23.69
C GLU A 154 -4.28 -1.80 -24.95
N HIS A 155 -4.39 -0.48 -24.82
CA HIS A 155 -4.45 0.46 -25.94
C HIS A 155 -3.22 1.35 -26.10
N ALA A 156 -2.22 1.28 -25.19
CA ALA A 156 -1.02 2.11 -25.28
C ALA A 156 0.20 1.41 -24.66
N SER A 157 1.26 1.28 -25.45
CA SER A 157 2.52 0.63 -24.99
C SER A 157 3.31 1.40 -23.93
N THR A 158 2.91 2.63 -23.64
CA THR A 158 3.57 3.52 -22.65
C THR A 158 2.71 3.82 -21.45
N SER A 159 1.47 3.35 -21.39
CA SER A 159 0.53 3.61 -20.31
C SER A 159 0.58 2.54 -19.24
N ARG A 160 0.56 2.97 -18.00
CA ARG A 160 0.36 2.15 -16.81
C ARG A 160 -1.06 2.38 -16.32
N TRP A 161 -1.71 1.38 -15.77
CA TRP A 161 -3.13 1.45 -15.44
C TRP A 161 -3.49 0.61 -14.23
N ALA A 162 -4.63 0.95 -13.60
CA ALA A 162 -5.24 0.20 -12.52
C ALA A 162 -6.76 0.20 -12.71
N ASP A 163 -7.40 -0.93 -12.41
CA ASP A 163 -8.84 -1.05 -12.39
C ASP A 163 -9.39 -0.80 -10.99
N PHE A 164 -10.63 -0.32 -10.94
CA PHE A 164 -11.40 -0.20 -9.71
C PHE A 164 -12.82 -0.71 -9.90
N ARG A 165 -13.36 -1.32 -8.85
CA ARG A 165 -14.76 -1.69 -8.75
C ARG A 165 -15.36 -1.02 -7.53
N LEU A 166 -16.28 -0.10 -7.78
CA LEU A 166 -17.08 0.50 -6.74
C LEU A 166 -18.39 -0.28 -6.60
N GLN A 167 -18.75 -0.60 -5.37
CA GLN A 167 -20.06 -1.16 -5.00
C GLN A 167 -20.77 -0.18 -4.09
N VAL A 168 -21.85 0.40 -4.57
CA VAL A 168 -22.74 1.30 -3.80
C VAL A 168 -23.90 0.47 -3.22
N GLY A 169 -23.80 0.17 -1.92
CA GLY A 169 -24.82 -0.57 -1.19
C GLY A 169 -25.86 0.37 -0.56
N VAL A 170 -26.95 0.70 -1.27
CA VAL A 170 -28.00 1.60 -0.79
C VAL A 170 -28.76 0.99 0.39
N ILE A 171 -28.54 1.50 1.60
CA ILE A 171 -29.20 1.08 2.84
C ILE A 171 -30.55 1.79 3.00
N ARG A 172 -30.55 3.11 2.78
CA ARG A 172 -31.75 3.94 2.92
C ARG A 172 -31.77 5.07 1.92
N ALA A 173 -32.94 5.29 1.31
CA ALA A 173 -33.20 6.46 0.48
C ALA A 173 -34.65 6.86 0.68
N THR A 174 -34.88 8.07 1.18
CA THR A 174 -36.21 8.61 1.53
C THR A 174 -36.33 10.08 1.14
N GLY A 175 -37.58 10.58 1.04
CA GLY A 175 -37.82 11.96 0.63
C GLY A 175 -37.33 12.21 -0.80
N PRO A 176 -36.59 13.29 -1.05
CA PRO A 176 -36.13 13.63 -2.40
C PRO A 176 -35.27 12.55 -3.05
N PHE A 177 -34.54 11.74 -2.25
CA PHE A 177 -33.73 10.62 -2.75
C PHE A 177 -34.57 9.40 -3.19
N ALA A 178 -35.85 9.33 -2.81
CA ALA A 178 -36.73 8.23 -3.20
C ALA A 178 -37.51 8.53 -4.47
N GLU A 179 -37.47 9.75 -4.94
CA GLU A 179 -38.23 10.21 -6.13
C GLU A 179 -37.51 9.76 -7.41
N SER A 180 -38.31 9.59 -8.48
CA SER A 180 -37.77 9.35 -9.80
C SER A 180 -37.09 10.63 -10.32
N GLY A 181 -35.80 10.58 -10.62
CA GLY A 181 -35.02 11.72 -11.06
C GLY A 181 -33.98 12.18 -10.02
N ALA A 182 -33.82 11.43 -8.95
CA ALA A 182 -32.62 11.56 -8.08
C ALA A 182 -31.54 10.64 -8.63
N ASP A 183 -30.48 11.23 -9.13
CA ASP A 183 -29.32 10.52 -9.67
C ASP A 183 -28.12 10.72 -8.78
N LEU A 184 -27.25 9.70 -8.71
CA LEU A 184 -25.96 9.73 -8.04
C LEU A 184 -24.88 9.43 -9.05
N THR A 185 -23.96 10.36 -9.22
CA THR A 185 -22.73 10.18 -9.96
C THR A 185 -21.61 9.79 -8.99
N ALA A 186 -20.81 8.82 -9.36
CA ALA A 186 -19.57 8.44 -8.70
C ALA A 186 -18.43 8.54 -9.71
N GLU A 187 -17.47 9.40 -9.46
CA GLU A 187 -16.30 9.66 -10.30
C GLU A 187 -15.03 9.29 -9.54
N ILE A 188 -14.06 8.71 -10.24
CA ILE A 188 -12.73 8.48 -9.64
C ILE A 188 -11.79 9.59 -10.05
N GLU A 189 -11.23 10.25 -9.08
CA GLU A 189 -10.21 11.28 -9.28
C GLU A 189 -8.85 10.82 -8.80
N CYS A 190 -7.79 11.33 -9.43
CA CYS A 190 -6.42 11.07 -9.05
C CYS A 190 -5.50 12.25 -9.34
N GLU A 191 -4.70 12.60 -8.34
CA GLU A 191 -3.64 13.59 -8.48
C GLU A 191 -2.29 12.97 -8.09
N GLY A 192 -1.21 13.36 -8.79
CA GLY A 192 0.10 12.84 -8.48
C GLY A 192 1.22 13.46 -9.29
N ASN A 193 2.45 13.16 -8.91
CA ASN A 193 3.65 13.72 -9.53
C ASN A 193 4.62 12.62 -9.96
N TYR A 194 5.47 12.92 -10.95
CA TYR A 194 6.64 12.12 -11.24
C TYR A 194 7.75 12.38 -10.21
N LEU A 195 8.44 11.30 -9.78
CA LEU A 195 9.50 11.37 -8.77
C LEU A 195 10.92 11.45 -9.35
N ASP A 196 11.07 11.65 -10.66
CA ASP A 196 12.37 11.64 -11.31
C ASP A 196 13.17 12.91 -11.05
N ASP A 197 14.39 12.74 -10.54
CA ASP A 197 15.37 13.82 -10.36
C ASP A 197 15.86 14.44 -11.70
N ASP A 198 15.72 13.72 -12.83
CA ASP A 198 16.22 14.13 -14.15
C ASP A 198 15.16 14.83 -15.02
N TYR A 199 13.91 14.84 -14.61
CA TYR A 199 12.87 15.61 -15.28
C TYR A 199 12.59 16.89 -14.48
N PRO A 200 12.65 18.08 -15.13
CA PRO A 200 12.07 19.26 -14.49
C PRO A 200 10.63 18.87 -14.13
N GLN A 201 10.25 19.08 -12.87
CA GLN A 201 8.87 18.91 -12.44
C GLN A 201 8.02 19.70 -13.42
N THR A 202 7.48 19.01 -14.40
CA THR A 202 6.45 19.56 -15.24
C THR A 202 5.20 19.57 -14.39
N ASP A 203 4.36 20.58 -14.52
CA ASP A 203 3.02 20.62 -13.92
C ASP A 203 2.10 19.53 -14.49
N GLU A 204 2.67 18.47 -15.06
CA GLU A 204 1.96 17.34 -15.63
C GLU A 204 1.62 16.33 -14.53
N ASN A 205 0.34 16.14 -14.32
CA ASN A 205 -0.18 15.14 -13.40
C ASN A 205 0.29 13.73 -13.83
N ALA A 206 0.88 12.99 -12.90
CA ALA A 206 1.36 11.62 -13.15
C ALA A 206 0.25 10.56 -13.05
N CYS A 207 -0.93 10.94 -12.57
CA CYS A 207 -2.09 10.06 -12.41
C CYS A 207 -3.36 10.79 -12.83
N PHE A 208 -4.20 10.17 -13.62
CA PHE A 208 -5.46 10.74 -14.11
C PHE A 208 -6.49 9.64 -14.35
N ALA A 209 -7.75 10.03 -14.38
CA ALA A 209 -8.86 9.14 -14.71
C ALA A 209 -8.72 8.56 -16.13
N GLY A 210 -9.14 7.31 -16.31
CA GLY A 210 -9.05 6.60 -17.58
C GLY A 210 -10.23 6.85 -18.50
N LEU A 211 -10.69 5.78 -19.17
CA LEU A 211 -11.87 5.85 -20.04
C LEU A 211 -13.17 5.65 -19.27
N ASN A 212 -13.09 5.03 -18.09
CA ASN A 212 -14.19 4.82 -17.18
C ASN A 212 -13.92 5.65 -15.92
N ASP A 213 -14.11 6.94 -16.04
CA ASP A 213 -13.86 7.91 -14.97
C ASP A 213 -15.08 8.08 -14.07
N GLU A 214 -16.31 8.05 -14.63
CA GLU A 214 -17.54 8.28 -13.91
C GLU A 214 -18.64 7.26 -14.25
N VAL A 215 -19.56 7.07 -13.32
CA VAL A 215 -20.79 6.30 -13.51
C VAL A 215 -21.95 7.03 -12.85
N GLU A 216 -22.88 7.51 -13.65
CA GLU A 216 -24.14 8.08 -13.20
C GLU A 216 -25.27 7.04 -13.28
N LYS A 217 -26.01 6.87 -12.20
CA LYS A 217 -27.20 6.02 -12.11
C LYS A 217 -28.26 6.67 -11.22
N SER A 218 -29.54 6.44 -11.55
CA SER A 218 -30.62 6.74 -10.61
C SER A 218 -30.48 5.90 -9.32
N ILE A 219 -31.03 6.39 -8.22
CA ILE A 219 -31.00 5.66 -6.94
C ILE A 219 -31.68 4.28 -7.09
N GLY A 220 -32.67 4.16 -7.94
CA GLY A 220 -33.32 2.87 -8.25
C GLY A 220 -32.40 1.90 -8.98
N GLU A 221 -31.53 2.39 -9.86
CA GLU A 221 -30.52 1.60 -10.57
C GLU A 221 -29.39 1.18 -9.64
N TRP A 222 -28.89 2.08 -8.79
CA TRP A 222 -27.89 1.74 -7.76
C TRP A 222 -28.40 0.66 -6.80
N ARG A 223 -29.70 0.64 -6.48
CA ARG A 223 -30.30 -0.44 -5.67
C ARG A 223 -30.36 -1.79 -6.37
N ARG A 224 -30.56 -1.80 -7.68
CA ARG A 224 -30.65 -3.05 -8.47
C ARG A 224 -29.29 -3.59 -8.85
N ASP A 225 -28.40 -2.72 -9.27
CA ASP A 225 -27.02 -3.00 -9.64
C ASP A 225 -26.12 -1.90 -9.11
N GLY A 226 -25.65 -2.11 -7.87
CA GLY A 226 -24.79 -1.16 -7.17
C GLY A 226 -23.35 -1.10 -7.71
N SER A 227 -23.00 -1.84 -8.76
CA SER A 227 -21.63 -1.93 -9.26
C SER A 227 -21.30 -0.82 -10.26
N ALA A 228 -20.08 -0.29 -10.16
CA ALA A 228 -19.45 0.57 -11.16
C ALA A 228 -18.01 0.08 -11.41
N HIS A 229 -17.58 0.18 -12.66
CA HIS A 229 -16.22 -0.07 -13.08
C HIS A 229 -15.56 1.26 -13.40
N LEU A 230 -14.42 1.53 -12.77
CA LEU A 230 -13.65 2.76 -12.91
C LEU A 230 -12.19 2.39 -13.19
N ASP A 231 -11.41 3.29 -13.79
CA ASP A 231 -10.00 3.04 -14.06
C ASP A 231 -9.15 4.31 -13.94
N LEU A 232 -7.89 4.10 -13.57
CA LEU A 232 -6.87 5.14 -13.51
C LEU A 232 -5.73 4.82 -14.47
N LEU A 233 -5.16 5.88 -15.03
CA LEU A 233 -4.04 5.81 -15.96
C LEU A 233 -2.87 6.68 -15.49
N SER A 234 -1.68 6.27 -15.89
CA SER A 234 -0.47 7.07 -15.85
C SER A 234 0.31 6.85 -17.12
N GLN A 235 0.61 7.90 -17.84
CA GLN A 235 1.35 7.79 -19.07
C GLN A 235 2.83 8.09 -18.83
N ALA A 236 3.73 7.21 -19.29
CA ALA A 236 5.14 7.56 -19.30
C ALA A 236 5.38 8.79 -20.19
N SER A 237 6.22 9.70 -19.72
CA SER A 237 6.49 10.98 -20.39
C SER A 237 7.05 10.83 -21.81
N SER A 238 7.65 9.67 -22.10
CA SER A 238 8.18 9.31 -23.41
C SER A 238 8.30 7.79 -23.58
N PRO A 239 8.47 7.27 -24.81
CA PRO A 239 8.81 5.87 -25.04
C PRO A 239 10.09 5.43 -24.32
N ASP A 240 11.08 6.30 -24.22
CA ASP A 240 12.34 6.02 -23.50
C ASP A 240 12.10 5.92 -21.99
N ALA A 241 11.26 6.78 -21.41
CA ALA A 241 10.84 6.69 -20.01
C ALA A 241 10.06 5.41 -19.73
N ALA A 242 9.19 4.96 -20.65
CA ALA A 242 8.47 3.70 -20.53
C ALA A 242 9.40 2.47 -20.56
N MET A 243 10.53 2.57 -21.25
CA MET A 243 11.55 1.53 -21.33
C MET A 243 12.64 1.67 -20.25
N GLY A 244 12.74 2.85 -19.64
CA GLY A 244 13.67 3.22 -18.58
C GLY A 244 13.10 3.03 -17.19
N GLU A 245 13.45 3.97 -16.29
CA GLU A 245 12.82 4.10 -14.97
C GLU A 245 12.06 5.42 -14.92
N GLN A 246 10.79 5.34 -14.61
CA GLN A 246 9.97 6.50 -14.29
C GLN A 246 8.91 6.11 -13.27
N ILE A 247 8.81 6.88 -12.21
CA ILE A 247 7.89 6.65 -11.11
C ILE A 247 6.88 7.80 -11.05
N GLY A 248 5.59 7.47 -11.16
CA GLY A 248 4.49 8.38 -10.90
C GLY A 248 3.79 7.97 -9.62
N THR A 249 3.56 8.90 -8.71
CA THR A 249 2.70 8.69 -7.55
C THR A 249 1.28 9.13 -7.88
N GLY A 250 0.30 8.58 -7.17
CA GLY A 250 -1.10 8.99 -7.27
C GLY A 250 -1.80 8.91 -5.93
N VAL A 251 -2.56 9.95 -5.61
CA VAL A 251 -3.55 9.96 -4.54
C VAL A 251 -4.90 9.96 -5.20
N PHE A 252 -5.72 8.97 -4.92
CA PHE A 252 -7.03 8.80 -5.55
C PHE A 252 -8.15 8.76 -4.52
N HIS A 253 -9.33 9.20 -4.94
CA HIS A 253 -10.58 9.12 -4.18
C HIS A 253 -11.79 8.98 -5.11
N ILE A 254 -12.95 8.70 -4.55
CA ILE A 254 -14.23 8.76 -5.27
C ILE A 254 -14.92 10.05 -4.89
N GLU A 255 -15.26 10.86 -5.89
CA GLU A 255 -16.14 12.00 -5.75
C GLU A 255 -17.59 11.57 -5.99
N TYR A 256 -18.48 12.05 -5.15
CA TYR A 256 -19.91 11.77 -5.21
C TYR A 256 -20.70 13.07 -5.44
N ASP A 257 -21.48 13.09 -6.50
CA ASP A 257 -22.42 14.16 -6.80
C ASP A 257 -23.85 13.66 -6.91
N PHE A 258 -24.80 14.47 -6.41
CA PHE A 258 -26.23 14.17 -6.49
C PHE A 258 -26.96 15.22 -7.32
N ASP A 259 -27.66 14.80 -8.37
CA ASP A 259 -28.67 15.63 -9.01
C ASP A 259 -30.03 15.43 -8.29
N LEU A 260 -30.40 16.44 -7.51
CA LEU A 260 -31.62 16.49 -6.75
C LEU A 260 -32.42 17.75 -7.13
N PRO A 261 -33.63 17.61 -7.77
CA PRO A 261 -34.45 18.75 -8.06
C PRO A 261 -34.74 19.60 -6.83
N TRP A 262 -34.48 20.92 -6.92
CA TRP A 262 -34.73 21.92 -5.86
C TRP A 262 -33.79 21.92 -4.65
N TYR A 263 -32.83 20.98 -4.57
CA TYR A 263 -31.80 20.98 -3.54
C TYR A 263 -30.46 21.41 -4.12
N PHE A 264 -29.73 22.16 -3.35
CA PHE A 264 -28.37 22.55 -3.74
C PHE A 264 -27.36 21.73 -2.95
N GLN A 265 -26.49 21.03 -3.65
CA GLN A 265 -25.25 20.50 -3.12
C GLN A 265 -24.20 21.60 -3.32
N PHE A 266 -23.52 21.98 -2.24
CA PHE A 266 -22.55 23.07 -2.28
C PHE A 266 -21.12 22.58 -2.18
N ILE A 267 -20.89 21.28 -2.05
CA ILE A 267 -19.59 20.71 -1.71
C ILE A 267 -19.49 19.38 -2.43
N ASP A 268 -18.46 19.24 -3.24
CA ASP A 268 -18.00 17.98 -3.77
C ASP A 268 -17.72 17.05 -2.59
N THR A 269 -18.14 15.80 -2.68
CA THR A 269 -18.13 14.89 -1.54
C THR A 269 -17.19 13.75 -1.82
N GLU A 270 -16.01 13.82 -1.23
CA GLU A 270 -14.92 12.90 -1.48
C GLU A 270 -14.91 11.72 -0.50
N SER A 271 -14.58 10.53 -1.00
CA SER A 271 -14.22 9.39 -0.16
C SER A 271 -12.86 9.63 0.51
N PRO A 272 -12.48 8.83 1.54
CA PRO A 272 -11.11 8.83 1.99
C PRO A 272 -10.12 8.46 0.86
N GLU A 273 -8.91 9.01 0.93
CA GLU A 273 -7.89 8.86 -0.09
C GLU A 273 -7.14 7.53 -0.01
N GLY A 274 -6.95 6.88 -1.15
CA GLY A 274 -5.98 5.81 -1.34
C GLY A 274 -4.69 6.33 -2.00
N GLY A 275 -3.60 5.57 -1.85
CA GLY A 275 -2.32 5.87 -2.51
C GLY A 275 -1.92 4.77 -3.47
N MET A 276 -1.35 5.16 -4.61
CA MET A 276 -0.77 4.21 -5.53
C MET A 276 0.45 4.78 -6.27
N ARG A 277 1.23 3.88 -6.83
CA ARG A 277 2.39 4.15 -7.65
C ARG A 277 2.21 3.52 -9.02
N PHE A 278 2.50 4.30 -10.04
CA PHE A 278 2.67 3.84 -11.40
C PHE A 278 4.15 3.87 -11.75
N ASP A 279 4.70 2.76 -12.17
CA ASP A 279 6.13 2.70 -12.45
C ASP A 279 6.46 2.01 -13.76
N SER A 280 7.59 2.40 -14.33
CA SER A 280 8.37 1.65 -15.29
C SER A 280 9.78 1.50 -14.75
N ALA A 281 10.35 0.29 -14.83
CA ALA A 281 11.70 0.03 -14.37
C ALA A 281 12.33 -1.07 -15.22
N TRP A 282 13.39 -0.70 -15.96
CA TRP A 282 14.04 -1.61 -16.90
C TRP A 282 14.75 -2.80 -16.23
N TYR A 283 15.06 -2.70 -14.94
CA TYR A 283 15.70 -3.75 -14.16
C TYR A 283 14.71 -4.74 -13.53
N LEU A 284 13.41 -4.55 -13.69
CA LEU A 284 12.40 -5.57 -13.41
C LEU A 284 12.29 -6.49 -14.63
N GLN A 285 12.51 -7.80 -14.42
CA GLN A 285 12.67 -8.75 -15.52
C GLN A 285 11.34 -9.18 -16.15
N SER A 286 10.29 -9.36 -15.33
CA SER A 286 9.02 -9.89 -15.79
C SER A 286 8.18 -8.84 -16.53
N HIS A 287 8.09 -7.62 -16.00
CA HIS A 287 7.31 -6.54 -16.59
C HIS A 287 7.90 -5.18 -16.26
N LYS A 288 8.17 -4.38 -17.28
CA LYS A 288 8.75 -3.05 -17.13
C LYS A 288 7.76 -2.00 -16.65
N LEU A 289 6.48 -2.14 -17.01
CA LEU A 289 5.39 -1.23 -16.66
C LEU A 289 4.49 -1.86 -15.61
N GLY A 290 3.97 -1.06 -14.68
CA GLY A 290 2.99 -1.55 -13.73
C GLY A 290 2.43 -0.47 -12.82
N SER A 291 1.44 -0.89 -12.02
CA SER A 291 0.81 -0.09 -10.97
C SER A 291 0.68 -0.91 -9.70
N VAL A 292 0.93 -0.28 -8.55
CA VAL A 292 0.86 -0.90 -7.23
C VAL A 292 0.29 0.07 -6.21
N PHE A 293 -0.36 -0.45 -5.16
CA PHE A 293 -0.74 0.32 -3.99
C PHE A 293 0.47 0.44 -3.07
N ASP A 294 0.90 1.65 -2.76
CA ASP A 294 2.22 1.95 -2.19
C ASP A 294 2.21 2.34 -0.70
N ARG A 295 1.02 2.50 -0.09
CA ARG A 295 0.88 2.89 1.32
C ARG A 295 1.04 1.72 2.31
N ALA A 296 1.73 0.65 1.93
CA ALA A 296 2.06 -0.47 2.81
C ALA A 296 3.51 -0.92 2.62
N VAL A 297 4.16 -1.33 3.72
CA VAL A 297 5.50 -1.93 3.66
C VAL A 297 5.38 -3.41 3.34
N PRO A 298 5.90 -3.89 2.20
CA PRO A 298 5.84 -5.30 1.83
C PRO A 298 6.80 -6.14 2.68
N GLY A 299 6.37 -7.36 3.02
CA GLY A 299 7.16 -8.35 3.71
C GLY A 299 7.20 -9.69 2.97
N MET A 300 8.34 -10.40 3.05
CA MET A 300 8.44 -11.78 2.63
C MET A 300 8.98 -12.64 3.77
N SER A 301 8.21 -13.62 4.24
CA SER A 301 8.65 -14.48 5.33
C SER A 301 9.53 -15.63 4.88
N TYR A 302 10.59 -15.90 5.66
CA TYR A 302 11.27 -17.20 5.67
C TYR A 302 10.78 -18.02 6.85
N THR A 303 10.61 -19.33 6.60
CA THR A 303 10.14 -20.31 7.61
C THR A 303 11.28 -21.21 8.03
N LYS A 304 11.56 -21.31 9.34
CA LYS A 304 12.66 -22.17 9.88
C LYS A 304 12.48 -23.65 9.57
N SER A 305 11.26 -24.12 9.51
CA SER A 305 10.95 -25.53 9.17
C SER A 305 11.01 -25.82 7.67
N ASP A 306 11.13 -24.82 6.80
CA ASP A 306 11.36 -25.04 5.38
C ASP A 306 12.83 -25.42 5.13
N ALA A 307 13.05 -26.69 4.78
CA ALA A 307 14.40 -27.21 4.55
C ALA A 307 15.19 -26.45 3.49
N ALA A 308 14.50 -25.78 2.56
CA ALA A 308 15.13 -25.03 1.47
C ALA A 308 15.70 -23.68 1.88
N VAL A 309 15.24 -23.08 2.98
CA VAL A 309 15.67 -21.74 3.45
C VAL A 309 15.88 -21.68 4.97
N GLY A 310 15.59 -22.73 5.72
CA GLY A 310 15.59 -22.72 7.18
C GLY A 310 16.90 -22.32 7.83
N GLY A 311 18.04 -22.64 7.21
CA GLY A 311 19.36 -22.21 7.68
C GLY A 311 19.54 -20.68 7.61
N VAL A 312 19.09 -20.05 6.54
CA VAL A 312 19.07 -18.59 6.40
C VAL A 312 18.05 -17.98 7.37
N ALA A 313 16.85 -18.55 7.48
CA ALA A 313 15.84 -18.09 8.44
C ALA A 313 16.39 -18.04 9.87
N THR A 314 17.10 -19.10 10.30
CA THR A 314 17.74 -19.17 11.60
C THR A 314 18.82 -18.11 11.75
N HIS A 315 19.67 -17.90 10.73
CA HIS A 315 20.68 -16.85 10.76
C HIS A 315 20.07 -15.46 10.95
N LEU A 316 19.04 -15.12 10.18
CA LEU A 316 18.37 -13.82 10.26
C LEU A 316 17.72 -13.58 11.63
N GLU A 317 17.05 -14.61 12.18
CA GLU A 317 16.45 -14.52 13.50
C GLU A 317 17.48 -14.26 14.60
N GLU A 318 18.57 -15.06 14.64
CA GLU A 318 19.65 -14.89 15.61
C GLU A 318 20.37 -13.55 15.45
N ALA A 319 20.58 -13.11 14.20
CA ALA A 319 21.22 -11.84 13.89
C ALA A 319 20.47 -10.64 14.47
N ARG A 320 19.14 -10.68 14.45
CA ARG A 320 18.29 -9.63 15.01
C ARG A 320 18.04 -9.77 16.51
N ALA A 321 17.91 -11.00 16.99
CA ALA A 321 17.67 -11.25 18.42
C ALA A 321 18.87 -10.87 19.31
N ASN A 322 20.10 -11.09 18.83
CA ASN A 322 21.32 -10.75 19.56
C ASN A 322 22.42 -10.25 18.60
N PRO A 323 22.23 -9.06 18.00
CA PRO A 323 23.13 -8.55 16.97
C PRO A 323 24.59 -8.46 17.47
N ALA A 324 24.80 -8.00 18.70
CA ALA A 324 26.12 -7.79 19.27
C ALA A 324 26.98 -9.07 19.35
N ALA A 325 26.33 -10.23 19.49
CA ALA A 325 27.01 -11.52 19.58
C ALA A 325 27.31 -12.15 18.22
N THR A 326 26.73 -11.65 17.14
CA THR A 326 26.96 -12.19 15.80
C THR A 326 28.29 -11.69 15.20
N MET A 327 28.84 -12.45 14.29
CA MET A 327 30.15 -12.14 13.67
C MET A 327 30.01 -11.16 12.51
N PRO A 328 30.79 -10.09 12.42
CA PRO A 328 31.78 -9.63 13.43
C PRO A 328 31.09 -9.10 14.68
N THR A 329 31.65 -9.34 15.87
CA THR A 329 31.09 -8.82 17.12
C THR A 329 31.22 -7.30 17.21
N GLN A 330 30.10 -6.63 17.63
CA GLN A 330 30.06 -5.19 17.81
C GLN A 330 28.96 -4.85 18.83
N ALA A 331 29.28 -4.09 19.87
CA ALA A 331 28.40 -3.90 21.03
C ALA A 331 27.12 -3.10 20.72
N ASP A 332 27.21 -2.11 19.83
CA ASP A 332 26.14 -1.19 19.44
C ASP A 332 25.48 -1.54 18.10
N LYS A 333 25.70 -2.79 17.63
CA LYS A 333 25.17 -3.26 16.36
C LYS A 333 23.64 -3.28 16.36
N HIS A 334 23.04 -2.65 15.36
CA HIS A 334 21.63 -2.76 15.02
C HIS A 334 21.47 -3.34 13.62
N LEU A 335 20.56 -4.31 13.47
CA LEU A 335 20.27 -5.01 12.21
C LEU A 335 18.77 -4.93 11.93
N ALA A 336 18.40 -4.00 11.06
CA ALA A 336 17.02 -3.72 10.65
C ALA A 336 16.41 -4.85 9.79
N GLY A 337 15.14 -4.73 9.43
CA GLY A 337 14.43 -5.62 8.49
C GLY A 337 13.61 -6.71 9.14
N GLY A 338 13.33 -6.62 10.44
CA GLY A 338 12.51 -7.58 11.17
C GLY A 338 11.02 -7.25 11.18
N SER A 339 10.66 -5.98 11.04
CA SER A 339 9.29 -5.47 11.11
C SER A 339 9.07 -4.31 10.13
N PRO A 340 7.81 -3.96 9.82
CA PRO A 340 7.51 -2.82 8.95
C PRO A 340 7.94 -1.47 9.55
N GLY A 341 8.06 -1.37 10.90
CA GLY A 341 8.55 -0.17 11.57
C GLY A 341 10.07 0.00 11.57
N ASP A 342 10.82 -1.05 11.21
CA ASP A 342 12.28 -1.03 11.08
C ASP A 342 12.70 -1.79 9.81
N PRO A 343 12.35 -1.27 8.62
CA PRO A 343 12.58 -1.93 7.34
C PRO A 343 14.04 -1.87 6.89
N ILE A 344 14.36 -2.64 5.88
CA ILE A 344 15.54 -2.50 5.03
C ILE A 344 15.12 -2.04 3.64
N HIS A 345 16.05 -1.51 2.83
CA HIS A 345 15.74 -0.89 1.55
C HIS A 345 16.46 -1.61 0.40
N ARG A 346 15.69 -1.92 -0.65
CA ARG A 346 16.25 -2.61 -1.83
C ARG A 346 17.36 -1.80 -2.48
N LEU A 347 18.49 -2.44 -2.74
CA LEU A 347 19.57 -1.97 -3.61
C LEU A 347 19.48 -2.72 -4.94
N ALA A 348 18.95 -2.06 -5.97
CA ALA A 348 18.77 -2.65 -7.28
C ALA A 348 20.09 -2.60 -8.08
N GLN A 349 20.94 -3.61 -7.92
CA GLN A 349 22.26 -3.68 -8.56
C GLN A 349 22.23 -3.36 -10.06
N ALA A 350 21.23 -3.85 -10.78
CA ALA A 350 21.12 -3.66 -12.22
C ALA A 350 20.70 -2.23 -12.62
N LYS A 351 20.32 -1.35 -11.68
CA LYS A 351 19.87 0.02 -12.00
C LYS A 351 20.98 0.89 -12.57
N GLY A 352 22.20 0.75 -12.07
CA GLY A 352 23.33 1.53 -12.58
C GLY A 352 24.64 1.27 -11.84
N ASP A 353 25.70 1.95 -12.29
CA ASP A 353 27.06 1.74 -11.78
C ASP A 353 27.19 2.00 -10.27
N LYS A 354 26.47 2.99 -9.73
CA LYS A 354 26.49 3.30 -8.29
C LYS A 354 25.93 2.15 -7.47
N GLN A 355 24.77 1.63 -7.85
CA GLN A 355 24.11 0.52 -7.18
C GLN A 355 24.94 -0.77 -7.33
N SER A 356 25.48 -1.02 -8.52
CA SER A 356 26.38 -2.15 -8.78
C SER A 356 27.63 -2.08 -7.90
N PHE A 357 28.28 -0.91 -7.85
CA PHE A 357 29.47 -0.71 -7.00
C PHE A 357 29.17 -0.93 -5.52
N ARG A 358 28.05 -0.37 -5.01
CA ARG A 358 27.65 -0.53 -3.61
C ARG A 358 27.34 -2.00 -3.27
N TYR A 359 26.65 -2.71 -4.17
CA TYR A 359 26.40 -4.14 -4.03
C TYR A 359 27.70 -4.95 -3.97
N ASP A 360 28.67 -4.66 -4.85
CA ASP A 360 29.96 -5.33 -4.88
C ASP A 360 30.77 -5.06 -3.61
N GLU A 361 30.72 -3.85 -3.07
CA GLU A 361 31.34 -3.50 -1.80
C GLU A 361 30.69 -4.25 -0.62
N ASN A 362 29.35 -4.35 -0.58
CA ASN A 362 28.66 -5.17 0.42
C ASN A 362 29.22 -6.60 0.42
N ARG A 363 29.29 -7.23 -0.75
CA ARG A 363 29.83 -8.59 -0.89
C ARG A 363 31.32 -8.68 -0.60
N ARG A 364 32.11 -7.70 -1.00
CA ARG A 364 33.57 -7.68 -0.77
C ARG A 364 33.90 -7.67 0.72
N ILE A 365 33.22 -6.83 1.49
CA ILE A 365 33.42 -6.74 2.95
C ILE A 365 33.15 -8.11 3.60
N VAL A 366 32.03 -8.74 3.28
CA VAL A 366 31.66 -10.03 3.89
C VAL A 366 32.61 -11.14 3.44
N ARG A 367 32.98 -11.22 2.16
CA ARG A 367 33.95 -12.21 1.67
C ARG A 367 35.31 -12.07 2.36
N ASN A 368 35.79 -10.84 2.53
CA ASN A 368 37.07 -10.60 3.23
C ASN A 368 36.96 -10.99 4.70
N PHE A 369 35.84 -10.70 5.35
CA PHE A 369 35.64 -11.11 6.73
C PHE A 369 35.58 -12.63 6.88
N CYS A 370 34.87 -13.33 6.01
CA CYS A 370 34.77 -14.79 6.01
C CYS A 370 36.10 -15.46 5.66
N ALA A 371 37.02 -14.79 4.98
CA ALA A 371 38.37 -15.27 4.72
C ALA A 371 39.32 -15.17 5.95
N THR A 372 38.89 -14.48 7.03
CA THR A 372 39.73 -14.41 8.25
C THR A 372 39.89 -15.77 8.91
N LYS A 373 41.03 -15.94 9.60
CA LYS A 373 41.30 -17.20 10.31
C LYS A 373 40.17 -17.60 11.26
N ALA A 374 39.62 -16.66 12.01
CA ALA A 374 38.53 -16.93 12.95
C ALA A 374 37.30 -17.54 12.26
N MET A 375 36.90 -17.01 11.09
CA MET A 375 35.77 -17.54 10.33
C MET A 375 36.10 -18.88 9.66
N GLN A 376 37.35 -19.09 9.22
CA GLN A 376 37.81 -20.37 8.68
C GLN A 376 37.82 -21.45 9.74
N ASP A 377 38.34 -21.15 10.95
CA ASP A 377 38.32 -22.07 12.09
C ASP A 377 36.87 -22.49 12.46
N ILE A 378 35.89 -21.58 12.33
CA ILE A 378 34.47 -21.93 12.51
C ILE A 378 34.03 -22.90 11.40
N LYS A 379 34.35 -22.61 10.14
CA LYS A 379 33.96 -23.44 8.98
C LYS A 379 34.50 -24.86 9.09
N GLU A 380 35.75 -25.02 9.49
CA GLU A 380 36.43 -26.32 9.65
C GLU A 380 35.79 -27.22 10.72
N ASN A 381 35.07 -26.62 11.67
CA ASN A 381 34.33 -27.34 12.73
C ASN A 381 32.89 -27.66 12.36
N LEU A 382 32.40 -27.26 11.17
CA LEU A 382 31.04 -27.62 10.72
C LEU A 382 31.01 -29.08 10.21
N PRO A 383 29.83 -29.74 10.30
CA PRO A 383 29.65 -31.10 9.79
C PRO A 383 29.92 -31.19 8.28
N ALA A 384 30.86 -32.03 7.87
CA ALA A 384 31.25 -32.14 6.45
C ALA A 384 30.14 -32.70 5.57
N ASP A 385 29.23 -33.50 6.13
CA ASP A 385 28.08 -34.10 5.48
C ASP A 385 26.90 -33.13 5.26
N GLN A 386 26.97 -31.95 5.87
CA GLN A 386 25.98 -30.86 5.67
C GLN A 386 26.49 -29.73 4.76
N GLY A 387 27.72 -29.85 4.23
CA GLY A 387 28.29 -28.89 3.27
C GLY A 387 27.93 -29.20 1.81
N PRO A 388 28.38 -28.40 0.86
CA PRO A 388 29.26 -27.25 1.04
C PRO A 388 28.59 -26.06 1.75
N TYR A 389 29.44 -25.13 2.25
CA TYR A 389 28.99 -23.94 2.97
C TYR A 389 29.39 -22.66 2.26
N ASP A 390 28.42 -21.73 2.12
CA ASP A 390 28.61 -20.36 1.71
C ASP A 390 28.60 -19.43 2.92
N CYS A 391 29.31 -18.32 2.81
CA CYS A 391 29.25 -17.25 3.80
C CYS A 391 28.01 -16.38 3.52
N ASP A 392 26.97 -16.57 4.31
CA ASP A 392 25.72 -15.80 4.26
C ASP A 392 25.89 -14.47 5.01
N GLU A 393 25.21 -13.44 4.55
CA GLU A 393 25.22 -12.10 5.13
C GLU A 393 23.84 -11.53 5.44
N TYR A 394 23.75 -10.80 6.56
CA TYR A 394 22.57 -10.04 6.92
C TYR A 394 22.95 -8.66 7.50
N PRO A 395 22.33 -7.52 7.05
CA PRO A 395 21.42 -7.42 5.92
C PRO A 395 22.08 -7.83 4.60
N MET A 396 21.24 -8.26 3.64
CA MET A 396 21.68 -8.84 2.37
C MET A 396 22.48 -7.83 1.53
N ALA A 397 23.38 -8.32 0.67
CA ALA A 397 24.12 -7.46 -0.27
C ALA A 397 23.21 -6.62 -1.17
N SER A 398 22.01 -7.10 -1.47
CA SER A 398 20.98 -6.42 -2.24
C SER A 398 20.19 -5.38 -1.44
N THR A 399 20.73 -4.87 -0.32
CA THR A 399 20.11 -3.81 0.48
C THR A 399 21.09 -2.66 0.74
N TYR A 400 20.53 -1.48 0.92
CA TYR A 400 21.31 -0.28 1.29
C TYR A 400 21.95 -0.40 2.68
N GLU A 401 21.37 -1.23 3.57
CA GLU A 401 21.89 -1.55 4.90
C GLU A 401 22.98 -2.64 4.89
N GLY A 402 23.37 -3.15 3.73
CA GLY A 402 24.41 -4.16 3.58
C GLY A 402 25.74 -3.77 4.19
N ALA A 403 26.65 -4.75 4.31
CA ALA A 403 27.92 -4.64 5.07
C ALA A 403 28.82 -3.47 4.67
N GLY A 404 28.74 -3.02 3.43
CA GLY A 404 29.55 -1.92 2.90
C GLY A 404 28.98 -0.52 3.14
N ARG A 405 27.80 -0.38 3.78
CA ARG A 405 27.13 0.93 3.91
C ARG A 405 27.96 2.02 4.61
N HIS A 406 28.93 1.64 5.43
CA HIS A 406 29.83 2.56 6.10
C HIS A 406 30.80 3.28 5.13
N LEU A 407 30.99 2.76 3.92
CA LEU A 407 31.85 3.35 2.88
C LEU A 407 31.16 4.48 2.10
N PHE A 408 29.86 4.69 2.34
CA PHE A 408 29.01 5.63 1.60
C PHE A 408 28.44 6.73 2.53
N PRO A 409 29.29 7.49 3.26
CA PRO A 409 28.80 8.56 4.11
C PRO A 409 28.19 9.67 3.26
N GLY A 410 26.97 10.10 3.62
CA GLY A 410 26.23 11.11 2.87
C GLY A 410 25.29 10.55 1.78
N GLU A 411 25.36 9.25 1.48
CA GLU A 411 24.37 8.57 0.64
C GLU A 411 23.21 8.01 1.48
N PRO A 412 22.04 7.71 0.86
CA PRO A 412 20.93 7.12 1.57
C PRO A 412 21.36 5.88 2.37
N TYR A 413 20.90 5.81 3.61
CA TYR A 413 21.17 4.69 4.55
C TYR A 413 22.65 4.41 4.84
N GLY A 414 23.58 5.24 4.37
CA GLY A 414 25.02 5.13 4.58
C GLY A 414 25.53 5.89 5.81
N GLY A 415 26.77 5.61 6.23
CA GLY A 415 27.44 6.37 7.31
C GLY A 415 28.51 5.59 8.03
N ALA A 416 29.62 6.25 8.39
CA ALA A 416 30.80 5.65 9.03
C ALA A 416 30.47 4.91 10.34
N GLN A 417 29.43 5.32 11.07
CA GLN A 417 28.97 4.67 12.30
C GLN A 417 28.50 3.24 12.11
N TYR A 418 28.23 2.81 10.88
CA TYR A 418 27.71 1.49 10.54
C TYR A 418 28.82 0.47 10.21
N GLU A 419 30.08 0.79 10.47
CA GLU A 419 31.14 -0.19 10.33
C GLU A 419 30.80 -1.42 11.19
N ARG A 420 30.86 -2.62 10.62
CA ARG A 420 30.51 -3.89 11.26
C ARG A 420 29.01 -4.05 11.66
N HIS A 421 28.09 -3.21 11.21
CA HIS A 421 26.67 -3.41 11.40
C HIS A 421 26.10 -4.41 10.38
N TYR A 422 26.65 -5.61 10.39
CA TYR A 422 26.19 -6.77 9.63
C TYR A 422 26.48 -8.06 10.40
N SER A 423 25.86 -9.15 10.00
CA SER A 423 26.12 -10.49 10.49
C SER A 423 26.61 -11.35 9.33
N ALA A 424 27.67 -12.16 9.57
CA ALA A 424 28.15 -13.14 8.62
C ALA A 424 28.15 -14.52 9.27
N ARG A 425 27.63 -15.54 8.56
CA ARG A 425 27.51 -16.92 9.04
C ARG A 425 27.73 -17.92 7.91
N TRP A 426 28.33 -19.07 8.23
CA TRP A 426 28.38 -20.19 7.32
C TRP A 426 27.04 -20.91 7.29
N VAL A 427 26.41 -20.99 6.14
CA VAL A 427 25.15 -21.67 5.87
C VAL A 427 25.34 -22.64 4.72
N ASN A 428 24.59 -23.75 4.70
CA ASN A 428 24.63 -24.69 3.57
C ASN A 428 24.42 -23.92 2.25
N SER A 429 25.25 -24.19 1.24
CA SER A 429 25.28 -23.42 -0.02
C SER A 429 23.98 -23.49 -0.81
N GLU A 430 23.29 -24.65 -0.84
CA GLU A 430 22.02 -24.79 -1.56
C GLU A 430 20.93 -23.97 -0.88
N VAL A 431 20.88 -24.00 0.45
CA VAL A 431 19.94 -23.24 1.28
C VAL A 431 20.16 -21.73 1.11
N ASN A 432 21.42 -21.27 1.15
CA ASN A 432 21.77 -19.88 0.95
C ASN A 432 21.37 -19.36 -0.45
N GLN A 433 21.72 -20.14 -1.47
CA GLN A 433 21.40 -19.77 -2.86
C GLN A 433 19.90 -19.79 -3.14
N GLU A 434 19.15 -20.74 -2.55
CA GLU A 434 17.68 -20.76 -2.71
C GLU A 434 17.02 -19.58 -2.03
N ALA A 435 17.44 -19.20 -0.82
CA ALA A 435 16.92 -18.02 -0.15
C ALA A 435 17.17 -16.74 -0.98
N GLY A 436 18.37 -16.58 -1.52
CA GLY A 436 18.68 -15.46 -2.41
C GLY A 436 17.87 -15.48 -3.73
N ARG A 437 17.61 -16.65 -4.31
CA ARG A 437 16.75 -16.78 -5.51
C ARG A 437 15.31 -16.38 -5.22
N ARG A 438 14.74 -16.84 -4.10
CA ARG A 438 13.36 -16.48 -3.70
C ARG A 438 13.23 -14.98 -3.47
N LEU A 439 14.23 -14.37 -2.79
CA LEU A 439 14.27 -12.94 -2.56
C LEU A 439 14.32 -12.15 -3.87
N GLY A 440 15.21 -12.51 -4.80
CA GLY A 440 15.32 -11.83 -6.09
C GLY A 440 14.04 -11.93 -6.93
N ARG A 441 13.35 -13.07 -6.89
CA ARG A 441 12.06 -13.25 -7.58
C ARG A 441 10.96 -12.43 -6.94
N TRP A 442 10.91 -12.41 -5.62
CA TRP A 442 9.96 -11.57 -4.93
C TRP A 442 10.15 -10.10 -5.25
N TYR A 443 11.39 -9.62 -5.29
CA TYR A 443 11.67 -8.24 -5.72
C TYR A 443 11.05 -7.90 -7.08
N ASP A 444 11.12 -8.84 -8.02
CA ASP A 444 10.60 -8.65 -9.36
C ASP A 444 9.06 -8.70 -9.41
N VAL A 445 8.48 -9.71 -8.77
CA VAL A 445 7.03 -9.91 -8.75
C VAL A 445 6.30 -8.84 -7.95
N ASP A 446 6.85 -8.45 -6.81
CA ASP A 446 6.27 -7.43 -5.92
C ASP A 446 6.64 -6.00 -6.34
N ARG A 447 7.31 -5.86 -7.47
CA ARG A 447 7.74 -4.55 -8.02
C ARG A 447 8.45 -3.69 -6.97
N LEU A 448 9.35 -4.30 -6.18
CA LEU A 448 10.20 -3.51 -5.32
C LEU A 448 11.22 -2.76 -6.18
N LEU A 449 11.17 -1.44 -6.20
CA LEU A 449 12.13 -0.60 -6.91
C LEU A 449 13.35 -0.31 -6.03
N ASP A 450 14.35 0.34 -6.62
CA ASP A 450 15.52 0.81 -5.89
C ASP A 450 15.09 1.76 -4.76
N GLN A 451 15.60 1.55 -3.55
CA GLN A 451 15.24 2.23 -2.31
C GLN A 451 13.85 1.89 -1.73
N ASP A 452 13.06 1.01 -2.33
CA ASP A 452 11.81 0.56 -1.70
C ASP A 452 12.09 -0.13 -0.36
N ALA A 453 11.33 0.28 0.65
CA ALA A 453 11.34 -0.33 1.98
C ALA A 453 10.68 -1.71 1.96
N PHE A 454 11.26 -2.67 2.70
CA PHE A 454 10.68 -3.99 2.89
C PHE A 454 11.20 -4.65 4.19
N TYR A 455 10.58 -5.75 4.59
CA TYR A 455 11.04 -6.51 5.75
C TYR A 455 10.92 -8.02 5.54
N ILE A 456 11.65 -8.80 6.34
CA ILE A 456 11.67 -10.27 6.25
C ILE A 456 11.37 -10.85 7.64
N PRO A 457 10.10 -11.07 8.00
CA PRO A 457 9.74 -11.75 9.23
C PRO A 457 10.12 -13.25 9.15
N ILE A 458 10.47 -13.83 10.29
CA ILE A 458 10.78 -15.26 10.42
C ILE A 458 9.61 -15.98 11.09
N ARG A 459 9.25 -17.14 10.53
CA ARG A 459 8.16 -18.01 11.00
C ARG A 459 8.66 -19.41 11.42
#